data_4f1aa32f4694869622bacd70f62e1346
#
_entry.id   4f1aa32f4694869622bacd70f62e1346
#
_cell.length_a   1.000
_cell.length_b   1.000
_cell.length_c   1.000
_cell.angle_alpha   90.00
_cell.angle_beta   90.00
_cell.angle_gamma   90.00
#
_symmetry.space_group_name_H-M   'P 1'
#
loop_
_entity.id
_entity.type
_entity.pdbx_description
1 polymer ?
#
loop_
_entity_poly.entity_id
_entity_poly.type
_entity_poly.pdbx_seq_one_letter_code
_entity_poly.pdbx_strand_id
1 'polypeptide(L)'
;MSAFPETLSQDQGRLQRLQAAAKRNPADAEAAQRLAVALSESRAAFAVRASGLPGVQVDANLPVGQYAERLRQLITDHPVVVVAGETGSGKTTQIPKICLSAGRGIAGMIGCTQPRRIAARAVANRVAEELQTAVGGAVGFQVRFNEQVGERTYLKFMTDGILLAEIQSDPWLSRYDTLIIDEAHERSLNIDFLLGYLKSLSARRRDLKIIIT
;
A
#
# COMPACT_ATOMS: atom_id res chain seq x y z
N MET A 1 5.59 -8.09 11.54
CA MET A 1 4.17 -8.42 11.76
C MET A 1 3.51 -7.22 12.44
N SER A 2 2.27 -6.90 12.09
CA SER A 2 1.48 -5.86 12.76
C SER A 2 1.29 -6.20 14.24
N ALA A 3 1.27 -5.19 15.11
CA ALA A 3 0.98 -5.37 16.54
C ALA A 3 -0.47 -5.82 16.77
N PHE A 4 -1.37 -5.41 15.88
CA PHE A 4 -2.78 -5.80 15.87
C PHE A 4 -3.13 -6.37 14.51
N PRO A 5 -3.21 -7.70 14.35
CA PRO A 5 -3.58 -8.35 13.09
C PRO A 5 -5.05 -8.01 12.74
N GLU A 6 -5.34 -8.06 11.44
CA GLU A 6 -6.68 -7.80 10.90
C GLU A 6 -7.27 -6.44 11.31
N THR A 7 -6.42 -5.41 11.38
CA THR A 7 -6.80 -4.02 11.58
C THR A 7 -6.19 -3.12 10.52
N LEU A 8 -6.71 -1.91 10.37
CA LEU A 8 -6.17 -0.97 9.40
C LEU A 8 -4.81 -0.43 9.84
N SER A 9 -3.90 -0.27 8.87
CA SER A 9 -2.54 0.26 9.09
C SER A 9 -2.56 1.65 9.73
N GLN A 10 -3.49 2.51 9.34
CA GLN A 10 -3.64 3.86 9.88
C GLN A 10 -4.03 3.89 11.37
N ASP A 11 -4.66 2.82 11.88
CA ASP A 11 -5.13 2.74 13.26
C ASP A 11 -4.05 2.19 14.21
N GLN A 12 -3.00 1.55 13.69
CA GLN A 12 -1.97 0.88 14.49
C GLN A 12 -1.38 1.78 15.58
N GLY A 13 -1.05 3.03 15.23
CA GLY A 13 -0.48 3.99 16.19
C GLY A 13 -1.47 4.40 17.29
N ARG A 14 -2.76 4.55 16.96
CA ARG A 14 -3.83 4.82 17.94
C ARG A 14 -4.02 3.62 18.85
N LEU A 15 -4.11 2.42 18.30
CA LEU A 15 -4.30 1.18 19.05
C LEU A 15 -3.14 0.92 20.01
N GLN A 16 -1.89 1.14 19.59
CA GLN A 16 -0.73 1.01 20.45
C GLN A 16 -0.77 1.98 21.65
N ARG A 17 -1.15 3.25 21.42
CA ARG A 17 -1.31 4.23 22.51
C ARG A 17 -2.40 3.83 23.50
N LEU A 18 -3.56 3.37 23.01
CA LEU A 18 -4.65 2.90 23.87
C LEU A 18 -4.26 1.65 24.66
N GLN A 19 -3.55 0.71 24.04
CA GLN A 19 -3.04 -0.48 24.72
C GLN A 19 -2.02 -0.10 25.82
N ALA A 20 -1.13 0.83 25.54
CA ALA A 20 -0.16 1.31 26.53
C ALA A 20 -0.85 2.02 27.71
N ALA A 21 -1.93 2.78 27.47
CA ALA A 21 -2.73 3.40 28.52
C ALA A 21 -3.43 2.36 29.40
N ALA A 22 -4.11 1.38 28.81
CA ALA A 22 -4.77 0.29 29.53
C ALA A 22 -3.79 -0.56 30.35
N LYS A 23 -2.56 -0.81 29.83
CA LYS A 23 -1.52 -1.54 30.56
C LYS A 23 -0.95 -0.75 31.76
N ARG A 24 -0.88 0.59 31.69
CA ARG A 24 -0.39 1.43 32.80
C ARG A 24 -1.34 1.44 33.98
N ASN A 25 -2.64 1.37 33.73
CA ASN A 25 -3.66 1.34 34.78
C ASN A 25 -4.67 0.21 34.49
N PRO A 26 -4.37 -1.03 34.89
CA PRO A 26 -5.25 -2.16 34.64
C PRO A 26 -6.65 -2.06 35.30
N ALA A 27 -6.78 -1.22 36.33
CA ALA A 27 -8.05 -0.97 37.01
C ALA A 27 -8.94 0.06 36.28
N ASP A 28 -8.42 0.74 35.27
CA ASP A 28 -9.16 1.70 34.48
C ASP A 28 -10.02 0.98 33.41
N ALA A 29 -11.25 0.66 33.80
CA ALA A 29 -12.22 0.01 32.93
C ALA A 29 -12.53 0.85 31.67
N GLU A 30 -12.48 2.19 31.77
CA GLU A 30 -12.73 3.07 30.63
C GLU A 30 -11.60 3.03 29.60
N ALA A 31 -10.34 2.93 30.02
CA ALA A 31 -9.20 2.76 29.11
C ALA A 31 -9.27 1.42 28.38
N ALA A 32 -9.64 0.34 29.07
CA ALA A 32 -9.87 -0.97 28.46
C ALA A 32 -11.03 -0.94 27.46
N GLN A 33 -12.12 -0.29 27.80
CA GLN A 33 -13.28 -0.14 26.94
C GLN A 33 -12.94 0.66 25.67
N ARG A 34 -12.21 1.77 25.76
CA ARG A 34 -11.75 2.56 24.62
C ARG A 34 -10.89 1.73 23.65
N LEU A 35 -10.00 0.90 24.18
CA LEU A 35 -9.20 0.00 23.34
C LEU A 35 -10.08 -1.05 22.64
N ALA A 36 -11.01 -1.67 23.36
CA ALA A 36 -11.90 -2.70 22.82
C ALA A 36 -12.77 -2.13 21.67
N VAL A 37 -13.34 -0.95 21.85
CA VAL A 37 -14.13 -0.25 20.82
C VAL A 37 -13.26 0.04 19.59
N ALA A 38 -12.10 0.66 19.76
CA ALA A 38 -11.22 0.99 18.65
C ALA A 38 -10.73 -0.24 17.87
N LEU A 39 -10.47 -1.34 18.57
CA LEU A 39 -10.13 -2.63 17.93
C LEU A 39 -11.30 -3.19 17.12
N SER A 40 -12.50 -3.17 17.68
CA SER A 40 -13.72 -3.64 17.00
C SER A 40 -13.99 -2.84 15.73
N GLU A 41 -13.93 -1.51 15.80
CA GLU A 41 -14.12 -0.60 14.65
C GLU A 41 -13.09 -0.88 13.54
N SER A 42 -11.81 -0.97 13.89
CA SER A 42 -10.74 -1.20 12.92
C SER A 42 -10.81 -2.58 12.28
N ARG A 43 -11.19 -3.62 13.03
CA ARG A 43 -11.42 -4.97 12.51
C ARG A 43 -12.64 -5.05 11.59
N ALA A 44 -13.73 -4.36 11.94
CA ALA A 44 -14.90 -4.28 11.08
C ALA A 44 -14.56 -3.62 9.74
N ALA A 45 -13.82 -2.51 9.76
CA ALA A 45 -13.36 -1.84 8.56
C ALA A 45 -12.41 -2.71 7.72
N PHE A 46 -11.49 -3.45 8.36
CA PHE A 46 -10.63 -4.43 7.69
C PHE A 46 -11.45 -5.53 7.01
N ALA A 47 -12.45 -6.10 7.70
CA ALA A 47 -13.30 -7.16 7.16
C ALA A 47 -14.11 -6.68 5.94
N VAL A 48 -14.64 -5.44 5.97
CA VAL A 48 -15.32 -4.81 4.83
C VAL A 48 -14.37 -4.67 3.64
N ARG A 49 -13.13 -4.23 3.86
CA ARG A 49 -12.12 -4.15 2.79
C ARG A 49 -11.73 -5.54 2.27
N ALA A 50 -11.57 -6.53 3.14
CA ALA A 50 -11.24 -7.89 2.74
C ALA A 50 -12.32 -8.51 1.84
N SER A 51 -13.60 -8.31 2.17
CA SER A 51 -14.72 -8.82 1.37
C SER A 51 -14.93 -8.06 0.05
N GLY A 52 -14.49 -6.81 -0.02
CA GLY A 52 -14.62 -5.96 -1.21
C GLY A 52 -13.40 -6.00 -2.15
N LEU A 53 -12.41 -6.88 -1.90
CA LEU A 53 -11.22 -6.97 -2.75
C LEU A 53 -11.62 -7.39 -4.16
N PRO A 54 -11.17 -6.67 -5.22
CA PRO A 54 -11.49 -7.04 -6.60
C PRO A 54 -10.86 -8.39 -6.97
N GLY A 55 -11.52 -9.13 -7.85
CA GLY A 55 -10.94 -10.34 -8.44
C GLY A 55 -9.68 -10.00 -9.23
N VAL A 56 -8.58 -10.68 -8.93
CA VAL A 56 -7.28 -10.40 -9.54
C VAL A 56 -6.94 -11.47 -10.57
N GLN A 57 -6.72 -11.03 -11.80
CA GLN A 57 -6.13 -11.87 -12.86
C GLN A 57 -4.79 -11.27 -13.28
N VAL A 58 -3.72 -12.02 -13.10
CA VAL A 58 -2.38 -11.66 -13.58
C VAL A 58 -2.20 -12.21 -14.99
N ASP A 59 -1.72 -11.36 -15.91
CA ASP A 59 -1.48 -11.78 -17.29
C ASP A 59 -0.21 -12.64 -17.38
N ALA A 60 -0.39 -13.94 -17.53
CA ALA A 60 0.71 -14.91 -17.65
C ALA A 60 1.49 -14.80 -18.99
N ASN A 61 0.98 -14.07 -19.99
CA ASN A 61 1.71 -13.84 -21.23
C ASN A 61 2.82 -12.80 -21.06
N LEU A 62 2.73 -11.96 -20.04
CA LEU A 62 3.78 -10.99 -19.70
C LEU A 62 4.91 -11.68 -18.91
N PRO A 63 6.18 -11.33 -19.15
CA PRO A 63 7.30 -11.93 -18.44
C PRO A 63 7.15 -11.91 -16.92
N VAL A 64 6.73 -10.78 -16.32
CA VAL A 64 6.50 -10.69 -14.87
C VAL A 64 5.37 -11.59 -14.40
N GLY A 65 4.35 -11.79 -15.24
CA GLY A 65 3.21 -12.66 -14.91
C GLY A 65 3.59 -14.13 -14.75
N GLN A 66 4.59 -14.61 -15.49
CA GLN A 66 5.12 -15.97 -15.37
C GLN A 66 5.76 -16.24 -13.99
N TYR A 67 6.20 -15.20 -13.31
CA TYR A 67 6.79 -15.27 -11.98
C TYR A 67 5.82 -14.84 -10.86
N ALA A 68 4.51 -14.71 -11.17
CA ALA A 68 3.53 -14.16 -10.22
C ALA A 68 3.52 -14.89 -8.88
N GLU A 69 3.51 -16.21 -8.87
CA GLU A 69 3.51 -16.99 -7.63
C GLU A 69 4.81 -16.81 -6.82
N ARG A 70 5.96 -16.78 -7.51
CA ARG A 70 7.24 -16.53 -6.86
C ARG A 70 7.30 -15.12 -6.25
N LEU A 71 6.80 -14.11 -6.98
CA LEU A 71 6.73 -12.73 -6.50
C LEU A 71 5.76 -12.61 -5.32
N ARG A 72 4.61 -13.25 -5.38
CA ARG A 72 3.64 -13.30 -4.28
C ARG A 72 4.29 -13.83 -3.00
N GLN A 73 5.04 -14.92 -3.11
CA GLN A 73 5.76 -15.50 -1.98
C GLN A 73 6.83 -14.53 -1.44
N LEU A 74 7.66 -13.95 -2.31
CA LEU A 74 8.69 -12.99 -1.91
C LEU A 74 8.10 -11.76 -1.22
N ILE A 75 6.99 -11.21 -1.73
CA ILE A 75 6.28 -10.07 -1.13
C ILE A 75 5.73 -10.44 0.26
N THR A 76 5.28 -11.67 0.42
CA THR A 76 4.79 -12.14 1.73
C THR A 76 5.93 -12.24 2.73
N ASP A 77 7.05 -12.85 2.36
CA ASP A 77 8.13 -13.23 3.26
C ASP A 77 9.08 -12.06 3.58
N HIS A 78 9.27 -11.12 2.65
CA HIS A 78 10.26 -10.05 2.78
C HIS A 78 9.63 -8.67 2.95
N PRO A 79 10.20 -7.78 3.77
CA PRO A 79 9.73 -6.40 3.92
C PRO A 79 10.07 -5.55 2.69
N VAL A 80 11.15 -5.86 1.99
CA VAL A 80 11.62 -5.16 0.79
C VAL A 80 11.91 -6.17 -0.31
N VAL A 81 11.36 -5.93 -1.49
CA VAL A 81 11.58 -6.76 -2.69
C VAL A 81 12.04 -5.86 -3.84
N VAL A 82 13.11 -6.24 -4.51
CA VAL A 82 13.59 -5.57 -5.72
C VAL A 82 13.28 -6.45 -6.93
N VAL A 83 12.60 -5.90 -7.92
CA VAL A 83 12.21 -6.61 -9.14
C VAL A 83 12.85 -5.95 -10.34
N ALA A 84 13.97 -6.50 -10.78
CA ALA A 84 14.64 -6.07 -12.01
C ALA A 84 14.03 -6.81 -13.22
N GLY A 85 13.91 -6.12 -14.33
CA GLY A 85 13.40 -6.68 -15.58
C GLY A 85 13.31 -5.62 -16.67
N GLU A 86 13.24 -6.05 -17.91
CA GLU A 86 13.21 -5.17 -19.08
C GLU A 86 11.96 -4.28 -19.11
N THR A 87 12.05 -3.17 -19.81
CA THR A 87 10.88 -2.32 -20.14
C THR A 87 9.87 -3.15 -20.95
N GLY A 88 8.59 -2.99 -20.65
CA GLY A 88 7.54 -3.79 -21.32
C GLY A 88 7.31 -5.19 -20.72
N SER A 89 8.08 -5.63 -19.72
CA SER A 89 7.87 -6.93 -19.06
C SER A 89 6.59 -7.02 -18.20
N GLY A 90 5.85 -5.93 -18.07
CA GLY A 90 4.59 -5.88 -17.31
C GLY A 90 4.74 -5.49 -15.83
N LYS A 91 5.93 -5.08 -15.35
CA LYS A 91 6.15 -4.70 -13.94
C LYS A 91 5.11 -3.71 -13.43
N THR A 92 4.97 -2.60 -14.10
CA THR A 92 4.11 -1.47 -13.72
C THR A 92 2.63 -1.85 -13.54
N THR A 93 2.11 -2.77 -14.37
CA THR A 93 0.69 -3.17 -14.33
C THR A 93 0.47 -4.45 -13.51
N GLN A 94 1.38 -5.41 -13.56
CA GLN A 94 1.18 -6.72 -12.93
C GLN A 94 1.62 -6.76 -11.46
N ILE A 95 2.71 -6.07 -11.07
CA ILE A 95 3.17 -6.08 -9.67
C ILE A 95 2.10 -5.56 -8.69
N PRO A 96 1.38 -4.45 -8.96
CA PRO A 96 0.28 -4.03 -8.10
C PRO A 96 -0.80 -5.11 -7.94
N LYS A 97 -1.14 -5.82 -9.02
CA LYS A 97 -2.11 -6.92 -8.97
C LYS A 97 -1.58 -8.14 -8.19
N ILE A 98 -0.30 -8.46 -8.34
CA ILE A 98 0.36 -9.52 -7.55
C ILE A 98 0.35 -9.15 -6.06
N CYS A 99 0.55 -7.88 -5.69
CA CYS A 99 0.41 -7.42 -4.31
C CYS A 99 -1.01 -7.63 -3.79
N LEU A 100 -2.05 -7.30 -4.57
CA LEU A 100 -3.45 -7.58 -4.20
C LEU A 100 -3.68 -9.07 -3.98
N SER A 101 -3.18 -9.94 -4.87
CA SER A 101 -3.29 -11.40 -4.71
C SER A 101 -2.54 -11.94 -3.48
N ALA A 102 -1.55 -11.22 -3.00
CA ALA A 102 -0.83 -11.49 -1.74
C ALA A 102 -1.57 -10.95 -0.50
N GLY A 103 -2.83 -10.46 -0.65
CA GLY A 103 -3.62 -9.88 0.44
C GLY A 103 -3.17 -8.47 0.85
N ARG A 104 -2.31 -7.81 0.06
CA ARG A 104 -1.96 -6.41 0.29
C ARG A 104 -3.09 -5.50 -0.21
N GLY A 105 -3.16 -4.29 0.30
CA GLY A 105 -4.25 -3.38 -0.03
C GLY A 105 -5.43 -3.46 0.95
N ILE A 106 -5.52 -4.51 1.78
CA ILE A 106 -6.62 -4.69 2.74
C ILE A 106 -6.39 -3.85 3.99
N ALA A 107 -5.23 -3.97 4.62
CA ALA A 107 -4.91 -3.21 5.84
C ALA A 107 -4.66 -1.72 5.58
N GLY A 108 -4.22 -1.37 4.39
CA GLY A 108 -3.98 -0.02 3.91
C GLY A 108 -4.02 -0.01 2.38
N MET A 109 -3.74 1.11 1.73
CA MET A 109 -3.61 1.16 0.27
C MET A 109 -2.26 0.59 -0.18
N ILE A 110 -2.20 0.15 -1.43
CA ILE A 110 -0.97 -0.05 -2.18
C ILE A 110 -0.71 1.25 -2.95
N GLY A 111 0.32 2.00 -2.58
CA GLY A 111 0.76 3.20 -3.29
C GLY A 111 1.78 2.85 -4.37
N CYS A 112 1.55 3.31 -5.60
CA CYS A 112 2.43 3.05 -6.74
C CYS A 112 2.93 4.39 -7.28
N THR A 113 4.23 4.66 -7.18
CA THR A 113 4.79 5.91 -7.74
C THR A 113 5.11 5.77 -9.22
N GLN A 114 5.02 6.88 -9.92
CA GLN A 114 5.40 7.03 -11.32
C GLN A 114 6.13 8.37 -11.50
N PRO A 115 7.18 8.45 -12.32
CA PRO A 115 7.92 9.69 -12.47
C PRO A 115 7.10 10.78 -13.16
N ARG A 116 6.11 10.43 -13.99
CA ARG A 116 5.35 11.35 -14.82
C ARG A 116 3.85 11.29 -14.55
N ARG A 117 3.20 12.45 -14.50
CA ARG A 117 1.74 12.58 -14.26
C ARG A 117 0.89 11.81 -15.28
N ILE A 118 1.28 11.86 -16.57
CA ILE A 118 0.57 11.16 -17.63
C ILE A 118 0.69 9.64 -17.43
N ALA A 119 1.86 9.14 -17.06
CA ALA A 119 2.08 7.72 -16.78
C ALA A 119 1.22 7.25 -15.59
N ALA A 120 1.23 7.96 -14.46
CA ALA A 120 0.43 7.61 -13.30
C ALA A 120 -1.06 7.45 -13.64
N ARG A 121 -1.62 8.40 -14.42
CA ARG A 121 -3.02 8.33 -14.87
C ARG A 121 -3.27 7.20 -15.87
N ALA A 122 -2.39 7.03 -16.86
CA ALA A 122 -2.55 6.00 -17.88
C ALA A 122 -2.48 4.59 -17.29
N VAL A 123 -1.53 4.35 -16.38
CA VAL A 123 -1.40 3.07 -15.67
C VAL A 123 -2.61 2.81 -14.78
N ALA A 124 -3.09 3.82 -14.05
CA ALA A 124 -4.30 3.67 -13.24
C ALA A 124 -5.50 3.25 -14.07
N ASN A 125 -5.73 3.88 -15.23
CA ASN A 125 -6.80 3.50 -16.16
C ASN A 125 -6.62 2.06 -16.65
N ARG A 126 -5.42 1.70 -17.09
CA ARG A 126 -5.13 0.36 -17.59
C ARG A 126 -5.35 -0.72 -16.53
N VAL A 127 -4.87 -0.51 -15.31
CA VAL A 127 -5.06 -1.47 -14.20
C VAL A 127 -6.54 -1.54 -13.77
N ALA A 128 -7.26 -0.42 -13.80
CA ALA A 128 -8.69 -0.39 -13.53
C ALA A 128 -9.48 -1.22 -14.56
N GLU A 129 -9.16 -1.08 -15.87
CA GLU A 129 -9.73 -1.91 -16.94
C GLU A 129 -9.44 -3.40 -16.72
N GLU A 130 -8.20 -3.76 -16.41
CA GLU A 130 -7.79 -5.15 -16.16
C GLU A 130 -8.47 -5.76 -14.91
N LEU A 131 -8.80 -4.94 -13.90
CA LEU A 131 -9.55 -5.34 -12.70
C LEU A 131 -11.07 -5.17 -12.85
N GLN A 132 -11.55 -4.78 -14.03
CA GLN A 132 -12.97 -4.55 -14.33
C GLN A 132 -13.63 -3.58 -13.34
N THR A 133 -12.94 -2.52 -12.97
CA THR A 133 -13.42 -1.47 -12.07
C THR A 133 -13.28 -0.08 -12.70
N ALA A 134 -14.06 0.88 -12.25
CA ALA A 134 -13.87 2.26 -12.63
C ALA A 134 -12.72 2.90 -11.82
N VAL A 135 -12.02 3.86 -12.43
CA VAL A 135 -11.06 4.72 -11.70
C VAL A 135 -11.82 5.57 -10.68
N GLY A 136 -11.27 5.68 -9.46
CA GLY A 136 -11.95 6.25 -8.29
C GLY A 136 -12.67 5.18 -7.44
N GLY A 137 -12.79 3.94 -7.96
CA GLY A 137 -13.22 2.75 -7.22
C GLY A 137 -12.05 2.03 -6.55
N ALA A 138 -11.86 0.74 -6.90
CA ALA A 138 -10.76 -0.06 -6.37
C ALA A 138 -9.36 0.45 -6.79
N VAL A 139 -9.27 1.08 -7.95
CA VAL A 139 -8.07 1.74 -8.47
C VAL A 139 -8.30 3.25 -8.52
N GLY A 140 -7.37 4.01 -7.99
CA GLY A 140 -7.39 5.47 -8.05
C GLY A 140 -6.04 6.03 -8.48
N PHE A 141 -6.00 7.33 -8.73
CA PHE A 141 -4.74 8.05 -8.94
C PHE A 141 -4.77 9.42 -8.28
N GLN A 142 -3.58 9.94 -8.00
CA GLN A 142 -3.38 11.30 -7.56
C GLN A 142 -2.16 11.92 -8.25
N VAL A 143 -2.39 13.02 -8.92
CA VAL A 143 -1.35 13.86 -9.51
C VAL A 143 -1.64 15.31 -9.15
N ARG A 144 -0.67 16.20 -9.39
CA ARG A 144 -0.85 17.63 -9.06
C ARG A 144 -2.14 18.17 -9.71
N PHE A 145 -3.04 18.72 -8.90
CA PHE A 145 -4.34 19.29 -9.27
C PHE A 145 -5.41 18.30 -9.77
N ASN A 146 -5.17 17.00 -9.68
CA ASN A 146 -6.19 16.01 -10.07
C ASN A 146 -6.08 14.76 -9.20
N GLU A 147 -7.19 14.42 -8.53
CA GLU A 147 -7.28 13.24 -7.67
C GLU A 147 -8.59 12.50 -7.94
N GLN A 148 -8.49 11.20 -8.07
CA GLN A 148 -9.61 10.27 -8.14
C GLN A 148 -9.29 9.08 -7.22
N VAL A 149 -9.45 9.28 -5.92
CA VAL A 149 -9.21 8.29 -4.87
C VAL A 149 -10.43 8.29 -3.96
N GLY A 150 -11.00 7.11 -3.72
CA GLY A 150 -12.16 6.91 -2.85
C GLY A 150 -11.84 6.06 -1.64
N GLU A 151 -12.80 5.91 -0.74
CA GLU A 151 -12.67 5.08 0.48
C GLU A 151 -12.40 3.60 0.16
N ARG A 152 -12.91 3.12 -0.99
CA ARG A 152 -12.71 1.75 -1.47
C ARG A 152 -11.50 1.58 -2.36
N THR A 153 -10.58 2.55 -2.42
CA THR A 153 -9.36 2.43 -3.21
C THR A 153 -8.36 1.51 -2.52
N TYR A 154 -7.91 0.51 -3.25
CA TYR A 154 -6.86 -0.43 -2.86
C TYR A 154 -5.52 -0.09 -3.51
N LEU A 155 -5.55 0.31 -4.80
CA LEU A 155 -4.39 0.71 -5.57
C LEU A 155 -4.46 2.21 -5.85
N LYS A 156 -3.45 2.95 -5.41
CA LYS A 156 -3.32 4.38 -5.67
C LYS A 156 -2.06 4.65 -6.48
N PHE A 157 -2.24 5.05 -7.74
CA PHE A 157 -1.14 5.52 -8.58
C PHE A 157 -0.92 7.00 -8.36
N MET A 158 0.34 7.42 -8.23
CA MET A 158 0.69 8.81 -7.95
C MET A 158 2.07 9.16 -8.51
N THR A 159 2.37 10.45 -8.59
CA THR A 159 3.75 10.85 -8.86
C THR A 159 4.60 10.82 -7.59
N ASP A 160 5.93 10.68 -7.77
CA ASP A 160 6.90 10.73 -6.66
C ASP A 160 6.71 11.97 -5.79
N GLY A 161 6.46 13.13 -6.42
CA GLY A 161 6.22 14.38 -5.71
C GLY A 161 4.95 14.37 -4.84
N ILE A 162 3.92 13.60 -5.21
CA ILE A 162 2.73 13.43 -4.36
C ILE A 162 3.08 12.62 -3.11
N LEU A 163 3.80 11.51 -3.26
CA LEU A 163 4.23 10.72 -2.10
C LEU A 163 5.13 11.54 -1.16
N LEU A 164 6.02 12.38 -1.71
CA LEU A 164 6.83 13.30 -0.91
C LEU A 164 5.98 14.32 -0.14
N ALA A 165 4.93 14.85 -0.75
CA ALA A 165 4.02 15.76 -0.06
C ALA A 165 3.23 15.05 1.05
N GLU A 166 2.84 13.80 0.84
CA GLU A 166 2.17 12.99 1.87
C GLU A 166 3.07 12.71 3.08
N ILE A 167 4.37 12.48 2.88
CA ILE A 167 5.34 12.30 3.99
C ILE A 167 5.37 13.52 4.91
N GLN A 168 5.14 14.74 4.40
CA GLN A 168 5.13 15.94 5.22
C GLN A 168 3.93 15.98 6.18
N SER A 169 2.77 15.47 5.76
CA SER A 169 1.55 15.43 6.58
C SER A 169 1.41 14.14 7.40
N ASP A 170 1.88 13.02 6.87
CA ASP A 170 1.90 11.72 7.53
C ASP A 170 3.28 11.06 7.38
N PRO A 171 4.23 11.37 8.28
CA PRO A 171 5.57 10.78 8.24
C PRO A 171 5.60 9.26 8.36
N TRP A 172 4.53 8.65 8.85
CA TRP A 172 4.44 7.20 8.95
C TRP A 172 3.86 6.55 7.70
N LEU A 173 3.35 7.34 6.74
CA LEU A 173 2.62 6.83 5.58
C LEU A 173 1.57 5.78 6.00
N SER A 174 0.85 6.10 7.07
CA SER A 174 -0.01 5.16 7.80
C SER A 174 -1.18 4.63 6.97
N ARG A 175 -1.58 5.35 5.91
CA ARG A 175 -2.62 4.93 4.97
C ARG A 175 -2.20 3.78 4.04
N TYR A 176 -0.90 3.46 3.99
CA TYR A 176 -0.35 2.45 3.11
C TYR A 176 0.10 1.20 3.88
N ASP A 177 -0.19 0.04 3.33
CA ASP A 177 0.40 -1.23 3.76
C ASP A 177 1.51 -1.69 2.81
N THR A 178 1.53 -1.16 1.59
CA THR A 178 2.51 -1.48 0.56
C THR A 178 2.84 -0.23 -0.27
N LEU A 179 4.11 -0.04 -0.60
CA LEU A 179 4.59 1.00 -1.50
C LEU A 179 5.40 0.39 -2.63
N ILE A 180 5.11 0.76 -3.85
CA ILE A 180 5.82 0.37 -5.06
C ILE A 180 6.49 1.62 -5.62
N ILE A 181 7.81 1.64 -5.63
CA ILE A 181 8.62 2.69 -6.25
C ILE A 181 9.01 2.20 -7.64
N ASP A 182 8.23 2.64 -8.61
CA ASP A 182 8.43 2.23 -10.01
C ASP A 182 9.44 3.14 -10.71
N GLU A 183 10.11 2.58 -11.72
CA GLU A 183 11.14 3.25 -12.52
C GLU A 183 12.29 3.82 -11.65
N ALA A 184 12.66 3.10 -10.58
CA ALA A 184 13.68 3.56 -9.63
C ALA A 184 15.06 3.79 -10.29
N HIS A 185 15.29 3.20 -11.46
CA HIS A 185 16.50 3.39 -12.25
C HIS A 185 16.63 4.79 -12.87
N GLU A 186 15.54 5.59 -12.97
CA GLU A 186 15.63 6.98 -13.42
C GLU A 186 16.44 7.88 -12.46
N ARG A 187 16.65 7.45 -11.21
CA ARG A 187 17.54 8.12 -10.23
C ARG A 187 17.25 9.61 -10.08
N SER A 188 15.98 10.02 -10.15
CA SER A 188 15.60 11.39 -9.84
C SER A 188 15.88 11.72 -8.37
N LEU A 189 16.07 13.02 -8.06
CA LEU A 189 16.24 13.47 -6.67
C LEU A 189 15.10 13.00 -5.76
N ASN A 190 13.87 12.99 -6.29
CA ASN A 190 12.70 12.52 -5.56
C ASN A 190 12.81 11.02 -5.22
N ILE A 191 13.19 10.20 -6.20
CA ILE A 191 13.36 8.75 -6.02
C ILE A 191 14.46 8.47 -5.01
N ASP A 192 15.62 9.10 -5.11
CA ASP A 192 16.73 8.89 -4.18
C ASP A 192 16.36 9.28 -2.75
N PHE A 193 15.64 10.39 -2.58
CA PHE A 193 15.11 10.79 -1.27
C PHE A 193 14.11 9.76 -0.74
N LEU A 194 13.13 9.34 -1.56
CA LEU A 194 12.13 8.36 -1.18
C LEU A 194 12.77 7.04 -0.74
N LEU A 195 13.74 6.53 -1.49
CA LEU A 195 14.43 5.28 -1.14
C LEU A 195 15.15 5.39 0.21
N GLY A 196 15.86 6.51 0.46
CA GLY A 196 16.51 6.78 1.75
C GLY A 196 15.50 6.86 2.90
N TYR A 197 14.39 7.57 2.68
CA TYR A 197 13.32 7.71 3.65
C TYR A 197 12.65 6.36 3.97
N LEU A 198 12.26 5.61 2.94
CA LEU A 198 11.60 4.32 3.08
C LEU A 198 12.50 3.26 3.74
N LYS A 199 13.81 3.30 3.48
CA LYS A 199 14.78 2.48 4.20
C LYS A 199 14.72 2.74 5.72
N SER A 200 14.67 4.00 6.13
CA SER A 200 14.55 4.36 7.55
C SER A 200 13.18 3.99 8.13
N LEU A 201 12.11 4.16 7.33
CA LEU A 201 10.75 3.85 7.75
C LEU A 201 10.53 2.34 7.91
N SER A 202 11.08 1.51 7.04
CA SER A 202 10.93 0.04 7.07
C SER A 202 11.46 -0.58 8.38
N ALA A 203 12.47 0.01 8.99
CA ALA A 203 12.98 -0.43 10.30
C ALA A 203 11.95 -0.22 11.43
N ARG A 204 11.06 0.76 11.28
CA ARG A 204 10.05 1.17 12.26
C ARG A 204 8.67 0.56 11.96
N ARG A 205 8.30 0.47 10.67
CA ARG A 205 7.05 -0.09 10.15
C ARG A 205 7.29 -1.47 9.54
N ARG A 206 7.38 -2.49 10.37
CA ARG A 206 7.60 -3.88 9.94
C ARG A 206 6.41 -4.49 9.18
N ASP A 207 5.25 -3.85 9.23
CA ASP A 207 4.04 -4.21 8.50
C ASP A 207 4.05 -3.69 7.05
N LEU A 208 4.80 -2.60 6.78
CA LEU A 208 4.91 -1.99 5.47
C LEU A 208 5.77 -2.84 4.54
N LYS A 209 5.25 -3.11 3.34
CA LYS A 209 6.01 -3.73 2.26
C LYS A 209 6.50 -2.66 1.28
N ILE A 210 7.72 -2.81 0.81
CA ILE A 210 8.31 -1.90 -0.17
C ILE A 210 8.77 -2.74 -1.37
N ILE A 211 8.30 -2.39 -2.54
CA ILE A 211 8.71 -2.99 -3.80
C ILE A 211 9.40 -1.92 -4.64
N ILE A 212 10.56 -2.25 -5.21
CA ILE A 212 11.36 -1.35 -6.05
C ILE A 212 11.47 -2.00 -7.43
N THR A 213 11.12 -1.25 -8.49
CA THR A 213 11.22 -1.76 -9.86
C THR A 213 12.06 -0.89 -10.76
#